data_e506f6b1a61e3b7384caa161c660eb12
#
_entry.id   e506f6b1a61e3b7384caa161c660eb12
#
_cell.length_a   1.000
_cell.length_b   1.000
_cell.length_c   1.000
_cell.angle_alpha   90.00
_cell.angle_beta   90.00
_cell.angle_gamma   90.00
#
_symmetry.space_group_name_H-M   'P 1'
#
loop_
_entity.id
_entity.type
_entity.pdbx_description
1 polymer ?
#
loop_
_entity_poly.entity_id
_entity_poly.type
_entity_poly.pdbx_seq_one_letter_code
_entity_poly.pdbx_strand_id
1 'polypeptide(L)' 'MTTKFVIALCLFLNGQLVEHRIQESMGTCLKMKREATRNMDMKNKQLLCGEVEAYISINIDGSETIDKIVIESK' A
#
# COMPACT_ATOMS: atom_id res chain seq x y z
N MET A 1 -5.78 6.76 17.92
CA MET A 1 -5.40 6.37 16.56
C MET A 1 -4.98 7.59 15.77
N THR A 2 -3.84 7.55 15.14
CA THR A 2 -3.26 8.69 14.44
C THR A 2 -3.30 8.44 12.93
N THR A 3 -3.61 9.48 12.18
CA THR A 3 -3.49 9.39 10.71
C THR A 3 -2.21 10.06 10.28
N LYS A 4 -1.62 9.55 9.21
CA LYS A 4 -0.51 10.21 8.53
C LYS A 4 -0.45 9.79 7.08
N PHE A 5 0.26 10.57 6.28
CA PHE A 5 0.47 10.25 4.88
C PHE A 5 1.63 9.26 4.78
N VAL A 6 1.42 8.19 4.08
CA VAL A 6 2.42 7.15 3.83
C VAL A 6 2.42 6.78 2.37
N ILE A 7 3.57 6.30 1.89
CA ILE A 7 3.65 5.70 0.56
C ILE A 7 3.20 4.26 0.70
N ALA A 8 2.20 3.86 -0.05
CA ALA A 8 1.65 2.52 0.03
C ALA A 8 1.67 1.82 -1.33
N LEU A 9 2.02 0.54 -1.28
CA LEU A 9 1.87 -0.36 -2.42
C LEU A 9 0.56 -1.10 -2.24
N CYS A 10 -0.37 -0.88 -3.16
CA CYS A 10 -1.71 -1.46 -3.08
C CYS A 10 -1.89 -2.52 -4.16
N LEU A 11 -2.44 -3.66 -3.76
CA LEU A 11 -2.79 -4.74 -4.68
C LEU A 11 -4.30 -4.80 -4.84
N PHE A 12 -4.74 -4.66 -6.08
CA PHE A 12 -6.15 -4.82 -6.45
C PHE A 12 -6.35 -6.13 -7.19
N LEU A 13 -7.42 -6.81 -6.84
CA LEU A 13 -7.84 -8.04 -7.53
C LEU A 13 -9.27 -7.82 -8.00
N ASN A 14 -9.49 -7.93 -9.32
CA ASN A 14 -10.80 -7.69 -9.93
C ASN A 14 -11.41 -6.34 -9.54
N GLY A 15 -10.55 -5.32 -9.42
CA GLY A 15 -10.98 -3.97 -9.06
C GLY A 15 -11.19 -3.72 -7.58
N GLN A 16 -10.92 -4.71 -6.73
CA GLN A 16 -11.05 -4.57 -5.28
C GLN A 16 -9.69 -4.56 -4.60
N LEU A 17 -9.51 -3.63 -3.66
CA LEU A 17 -8.30 -3.58 -2.86
C LEU A 17 -8.26 -4.77 -1.91
N VAL A 18 -7.25 -5.64 -2.07
CA VAL A 18 -7.12 -6.85 -1.24
C VAL A 18 -5.90 -6.80 -0.33
N GLU A 19 -4.91 -5.97 -0.65
CA GLU A 19 -3.71 -5.86 0.18
C GLU A 19 -3.09 -4.48 0.03
N HIS A 20 -2.49 -3.99 1.11
CA HIS A 20 -1.71 -2.76 1.09
C HIS A 20 -0.53 -2.89 2.02
N ARG A 21 0.59 -2.25 1.66
CA ARG A 21 1.82 -2.25 2.46
C ARG A 21 2.45 -0.88 2.45
N ILE A 22 2.97 -0.47 3.60
CA ILE A 22 3.74 0.76 3.71
C ILE A 22 5.11 0.56 3.09
N GLN A 23 5.55 1.52 2.29
CA GLN A 23 6.89 1.55 1.71
C GLN A 23 7.65 2.76 2.23
N GLU A 24 8.97 2.67 2.26
CA GLU A 24 9.81 3.77 2.75
C GLU A 24 9.74 5.02 1.87
N SER A 25 9.62 4.81 0.57
CA SER A 25 9.61 5.90 -0.39
C SER A 25 8.90 5.48 -1.66
N MET A 26 8.56 6.45 -2.48
CA MET A 26 7.95 6.18 -3.78
C MET A 26 8.90 5.35 -4.67
N GLY A 27 10.20 5.64 -4.63
CA GLY A 27 11.18 4.86 -5.40
C GLY A 27 11.20 3.40 -4.99
N THR A 28 11.19 3.11 -3.69
CA THR A 28 11.13 1.75 -3.18
C THR A 28 9.81 1.08 -3.59
N CYS A 29 8.70 1.80 -3.50
CA CYS A 29 7.40 1.28 -3.90
C CYS A 29 7.39 0.88 -5.38
N LEU A 30 7.91 1.73 -6.25
CA LEU A 30 7.96 1.45 -7.68
C LEU A 30 8.87 0.27 -8.00
N LYS A 31 9.96 0.13 -7.27
CA LYS A 31 10.86 -1.02 -7.41
C LYS A 31 10.14 -2.31 -7.04
N MET A 32 9.47 -2.33 -5.90
CA MET A 32 8.71 -3.50 -5.45
C MET A 32 7.58 -3.84 -6.41
N LYS A 33 6.90 -2.83 -6.91
CA LYS A 33 5.85 -3.01 -7.91
C LYS A 33 6.41 -3.68 -9.16
N ARG A 34 7.56 -3.22 -9.64
CA ARG A 34 8.21 -3.78 -10.83
C ARG A 34 8.59 -5.24 -10.62
N GLU A 35 9.20 -5.56 -9.47
CA GLU A 35 9.59 -6.92 -9.14
C GLU A 35 8.37 -7.84 -9.03
N ALA A 36 7.33 -7.39 -8.36
CA ALA A 36 6.10 -8.17 -8.21
C ALA A 36 5.44 -8.42 -9.57
N THR A 37 5.45 -7.43 -10.46
CA THR A 37 4.87 -7.56 -11.79
C THR A 37 5.61 -8.62 -12.62
N ARG A 38 6.93 -8.74 -12.44
CA ARG A 38 7.70 -9.77 -13.14
C ARG A 38 7.40 -11.18 -12.64
N ASN A 39 7.16 -11.33 -11.35
CA ASN A 39 7.06 -12.63 -10.70
C ASN A 39 5.63 -13.10 -10.49
N MET A 40 4.67 -12.29 -10.87
CA MET A 40 3.27 -12.55 -10.61
C MET A 40 2.48 -12.55 -11.90
N ASP A 41 1.50 -13.45 -11.99
CA ASP A 41 0.52 -13.38 -13.06
C ASP A 41 -0.39 -12.20 -12.80
N MET A 42 -0.31 -11.18 -13.65
CA MET A 42 -1.07 -9.94 -13.49
C MET A 42 -2.49 -10.00 -14.06
N LYS A 43 -2.94 -11.19 -14.43
CA LYS A 43 -4.30 -11.35 -14.92
C LYS A 43 -5.30 -10.97 -13.81
N ASN A 44 -6.13 -9.97 -14.06
CA ASN A 44 -7.11 -9.44 -13.10
C ASN A 44 -6.48 -8.81 -11.85
N LYS A 45 -5.18 -8.58 -11.86
CA LYS A 45 -4.47 -7.96 -10.74
C LYS A 45 -3.89 -6.62 -11.17
N GLN A 46 -3.81 -5.71 -10.23
CA GLN A 46 -3.24 -4.39 -10.48
C GLN A 46 -2.48 -3.94 -9.24
N LEU A 47 -1.26 -3.44 -9.44
CA LEU A 47 -0.45 -2.87 -8.38
C LEU A 47 -0.34 -1.37 -8.60
N LEU A 48 -0.58 -0.62 -7.54
CA LEU A 48 -0.48 0.84 -7.59
C LEU A 48 0.37 1.33 -6.43
N CYS A 49 1.21 2.31 -6.72
CA CYS A 49 1.97 3.04 -5.71
C CYS A 49 1.40 4.44 -5.57
N GLY A 50 1.26 4.90 -4.35
CA GLY A 50 0.77 6.26 -4.15
C GLY A 50 0.92 6.68 -2.70
N GLU A 51 0.80 8.00 -2.48
CA GLU A 51 0.73 8.56 -1.15
C GLU A 51 -0.72 8.54 -0.70
N VAL A 52 -0.97 7.94 0.46
CA VAL A 52 -2.31 7.83 1.01
C VAL A 52 -2.29 8.26 2.47
N GLU A 53 -3.40 8.82 2.93
CA GLU A 53 -3.60 9.05 4.35
C GLU A 53 -4.15 7.77 4.96
N ALA A 54 -3.57 7.35 6.07
CA ALA A 54 -3.94 6.09 6.69
C ALA A 54 -3.93 6.21 8.20
N TYR A 55 -4.81 5.45 8.84
CA TYR A 55 -4.75 5.24 10.29
C TYR A 55 -3.62 4.25 10.57
N ILE A 56 -2.71 4.66 11.45
CA ILE A 56 -1.50 3.89 11.73
C ILE A 56 -1.53 3.39 13.16
N SER A 57 -1.24 2.12 13.35
CA SER A 57 -0.98 1.53 14.66
C SER A 57 0.51 1.25 14.79
N ILE A 58 1.05 1.53 15.97
CA ILE A 58 2.45 1.24 16.28
C ILE A 58 2.50 -0.08 17.02
N ASN A 59 3.27 -1.02 16.49
CA ASN A 59 3.42 -2.33 17.10
C ASN A 59 4.41 -2.29 18.27
N ILE A 60 4.46 -3.35 19.05
CA ILE A 60 5.34 -3.46 20.22
C ILE A 60 6.81 -3.26 19.85
N ASP A 61 7.20 -3.72 18.67
CA ASP A 61 8.58 -3.60 18.18
C ASP A 61 8.90 -2.23 17.56
N GLY A 62 7.94 -1.30 17.57
CA GLY A 62 8.10 0.03 17.01
C GLY A 62 7.76 0.14 15.53
N SER A 63 7.42 -0.95 14.87
CA SER A 63 7.01 -0.91 13.47
C SER A 63 5.60 -0.33 13.35
N GLU A 64 5.29 0.19 12.18
CA GLU A 64 3.98 0.76 11.90
C GLU A 64 3.18 -0.15 10.98
N THR A 65 1.88 -0.23 11.23
CA THR A 65 0.96 -1.00 10.40
C THR A 65 -0.22 -0.11 10.01
N ILE A 66 -0.65 -0.23 8.77
CA ILE A 66 -1.87 0.45 8.32
C ILE A 66 -3.07 -0.30 8.86
N ASP A 67 -3.88 0.35 9.70
CA ASP A 67 -5.15 -0.21 10.14
C ASP A 67 -6.23 0.02 9.10
N LYS A 68 -6.23 1.21 8.51
CA LYS A 68 -7.27 1.58 7.54
C LYS A 68 -6.75 2.73 6.68
N ILE A 69 -7.01 2.66 5.39
CA ILE A 69 -6.73 3.75 4.47
C ILE A 69 -7.92 4.69 4.46
N VAL A 70 -7.63 5.98 4.62
CA VAL A 70 -8.67 7.01 4.51
C VAL A 70 -8.92 7.24 3.01
N ILE A 71 -10.10 6.90 2.56
CA ILE A 71 -10.49 7.13 1.18
C ILE A 71 -11.29 8.42 1.14
N GLU A 72 -10.74 9.43 0.46
CA GLU A 72 -11.49 10.64 0.22
C GLU A 72 -12.30 10.45 -1.04
N SER A 73 -13.60 10.44 -0.90
CA SER A 73 -14.44 10.48 -2.07
C SER A 73 -14.64 11.93 -2.47
N LYS A 74 -14.27 12.21 -3.68
CA LYS A 74 -14.49 13.53 -4.25
C LYS A 74 -15.76 13.54 -5.08
#